data_4ffbdb84a7fd7fa22bb188286c88f40b
#
_entry.id   4ffbdb84a7fd7fa22bb188286c88f40b
#
_cell.length_a   1.000
_cell.length_b   1.000
_cell.length_c   1.000
_cell.angle_alpha   90.00
_cell.angle_beta   90.00
_cell.angle_gamma   90.00
#
_symmetry.space_group_name_H-M   'P 1'
#
loop_
_entity.id
_entity.type
_entity.pdbx_description
1 polymer ?
#
loop_
_entity_poly.entity_id
_entity_poly.type
_entity_poly.pdbx_seq_one_letter_code
_entity_poly.pdbx_strand_id
1 'polypeptide(L)'
;PLHVPRSVTNNEVKYIQKEGDHLLWISIYYCGLYLYDMETRRIIKEIPDFPYNQVRRIAKGTDNIYWIALGVDSPILRYHMENNQLEESFPVKGRATELSIINVQDLKAIGPYIWMGTRAAGLYRYHTQTHELKHFGSEEKSPEQFLPSNHVSTLYTDASENLWIGTYGGGIGLYNNIKESFTIYNEENGLPNNAINSIVADNNGRLWVSTLKGMSCFD
;
A
#
# COMPACT_ATOMS: atom_id res chain seq x y z
N PRO A 1 26.11 -5.68 13.15
CA PRO A 1 25.67 -6.84 12.38
C PRO A 1 24.30 -7.24 12.92
N LEU A 2 23.29 -7.29 12.04
CA LEU A 2 21.99 -7.83 12.35
C LEU A 2 22.19 -9.26 12.85
N HIS A 3 21.75 -9.56 14.07
CA HIS A 3 21.87 -10.90 14.62
C HIS A 3 20.73 -11.74 14.05
N VAL A 4 20.94 -12.25 12.85
CA VAL A 4 20.02 -13.17 12.18
C VAL A 4 20.23 -14.55 12.79
N PRO A 5 19.17 -15.31 13.12
CA PRO A 5 19.32 -16.66 13.61
C PRO A 5 20.24 -17.48 12.69
N ARG A 6 21.23 -18.17 13.26
CA ARG A 6 22.26 -18.93 12.51
C ARG A 6 21.75 -20.04 11.59
N SER A 7 20.46 -20.31 11.58
CA SER A 7 19.82 -21.33 10.74
C SER A 7 19.38 -20.81 9.36
N VAL A 8 19.43 -19.50 9.11
CA VAL A 8 18.98 -18.91 7.87
C VAL A 8 20.19 -18.52 7.03
N THR A 9 20.41 -19.25 5.97
CA THR A 9 21.52 -19.05 5.03
C THR A 9 21.30 -17.89 4.05
N ASN A 10 20.12 -17.26 4.07
CA ASN A 10 19.74 -16.19 3.13
C ASN A 10 19.41 -14.91 3.90
N ASN A 11 20.30 -13.92 3.85
CA ASN A 11 20.11 -12.59 4.45
C ASN A 11 19.55 -11.58 3.44
N GLU A 12 18.68 -12.02 2.55
CA GLU A 12 18.14 -11.17 1.51
C GLU A 12 17.10 -10.19 2.06
N VAL A 13 17.41 -8.91 2.03
CA VAL A 13 16.46 -7.86 2.35
C VAL A 13 15.46 -7.72 1.19
N LYS A 14 14.18 -7.89 1.47
CA LYS A 14 13.10 -7.83 0.46
C LYS A 14 12.32 -6.51 0.49
N TYR A 15 12.33 -5.83 1.62
CA TYR A 15 11.58 -4.58 1.77
C TYR A 15 12.26 -3.66 2.76
N ILE A 16 12.32 -2.38 2.42
CA ILE A 16 12.75 -1.31 3.32
C ILE A 16 11.76 -0.16 3.15
N GLN A 17 11.28 0.36 4.27
CA GLN A 17 10.46 1.56 4.31
C GLN A 17 10.88 2.47 5.46
N LYS A 18 11.02 3.76 5.15
CA LYS A 18 11.28 4.78 6.18
C LYS A 18 10.03 5.00 7.03
N GLU A 19 10.23 5.09 8.34
CA GLU A 19 9.20 5.40 9.34
C GLU A 19 9.67 6.59 10.19
N GLY A 20 9.03 7.74 9.99
CA GLY A 20 9.50 8.98 10.62
C GLY A 20 10.90 9.39 10.13
N ASP A 21 11.70 10.02 11.00
CA ASP A 21 12.99 10.59 10.61
C ASP A 21 14.16 9.61 10.67
N HIS A 22 14.17 8.70 11.63
CA HIS A 22 15.31 7.85 11.94
C HIS A 22 15.01 6.35 11.98
N LEU A 23 13.76 5.92 11.76
CA LEU A 23 13.39 4.51 11.80
C LEU A 23 13.21 3.91 10.40
N LEU A 24 13.54 2.62 10.27
CA LEU A 24 13.33 1.84 9.06
C LEU A 24 12.62 0.52 9.41
N TRP A 25 11.52 0.26 8.72
CA TRP A 25 10.99 -1.09 8.59
C TRP A 25 11.87 -1.88 7.63
N ILE A 26 12.36 -3.05 8.06
CA ILE A 26 13.22 -3.93 7.26
C ILE A 26 12.62 -5.34 7.28
N SER A 27 12.22 -5.85 6.12
CA SER A 27 11.83 -7.26 5.97
C SER A 27 12.98 -8.05 5.38
N ILE A 28 13.36 -9.13 6.06
CA ILE A 28 14.40 -10.06 5.65
C ILE A 28 13.72 -11.39 5.30
N TYR A 29 14.03 -11.91 4.11
CA TYR A 29 13.42 -13.12 3.60
C TYR A 29 13.66 -14.32 4.51
N TYR A 30 12.59 -15.01 4.88
CA TYR A 30 12.56 -16.10 5.85
C TYR A 30 13.02 -15.76 7.29
N CYS A 31 13.25 -14.48 7.61
CA CYS A 31 13.72 -14.08 8.92
C CYS A 31 12.70 -13.24 9.70
N GLY A 32 11.84 -12.49 9.00
CA GLY A 32 10.80 -11.68 9.64
C GLY A 32 10.82 -10.21 9.28
N LEU A 33 10.13 -9.42 10.08
CA LEU A 33 10.00 -7.97 9.96
C LEU A 33 10.55 -7.29 11.20
N TYR A 34 11.41 -6.32 10.98
CA TYR A 34 12.17 -5.61 12.00
C TYR A 34 11.99 -4.11 11.91
N LEU A 35 12.01 -3.43 13.06
CA LEU A 35 12.16 -1.98 13.14
C LEU A 35 13.60 -1.65 13.55
N TYR A 36 14.31 -0.95 12.68
CA TYR A 36 15.69 -0.54 12.84
C TYR A 36 15.79 0.96 13.09
N ASP A 37 16.58 1.33 14.07
CA ASP A 37 16.90 2.73 14.38
C ASP A 37 18.24 3.10 13.76
N MET A 38 18.22 4.09 12.86
CA MET A 38 19.39 4.57 12.11
C MET A 38 20.36 5.39 13.00
N GLU A 39 19.87 6.04 14.05
CA GLU A 39 20.70 6.81 14.99
C GLU A 39 21.50 5.90 15.89
N THR A 40 20.83 4.98 16.56
CA THR A 40 21.48 4.01 17.45
C THR A 40 22.12 2.84 16.70
N ARG A 41 21.77 2.68 15.41
CA ARG A 41 22.20 1.58 14.53
C ARG A 41 21.86 0.20 15.09
N ARG A 42 20.65 0.07 15.64
CA ARG A 42 20.17 -1.17 16.28
C ARG A 42 18.78 -1.54 15.78
N ILE A 43 18.50 -2.84 15.79
CA ILE A 43 17.13 -3.32 15.77
C ILE A 43 16.53 -3.02 17.13
N ILE A 44 15.45 -2.24 17.15
CA ILE A 44 14.73 -1.87 18.36
C ILE A 44 13.48 -2.71 18.56
N LYS A 45 13.00 -3.37 17.49
CA LYS A 45 11.84 -4.25 17.55
C LYS A 45 11.92 -5.35 16.49
N GLU A 46 11.51 -6.54 16.88
CA GLU A 46 11.21 -7.68 16.02
C GLU A 46 9.73 -7.99 16.15
N ILE A 47 9.05 -8.20 15.01
CA ILE A 47 7.63 -8.50 15.02
C ILE A 47 7.47 -9.99 15.31
N PRO A 48 6.78 -10.37 16.43
CA PRO A 48 6.64 -11.75 16.82
C PRO A 48 5.77 -12.52 15.84
N ASP A 49 6.01 -13.80 15.71
CA ASP A 49 5.22 -14.75 14.89
C ASP A 49 4.94 -14.27 13.46
N PHE A 50 5.85 -13.40 12.94
CA PHE A 50 5.70 -12.87 11.59
C PHE A 50 5.81 -14.01 10.57
N PRO A 51 4.81 -14.17 9.68
CA PRO A 51 4.87 -15.20 8.64
C PRO A 51 6.04 -14.91 7.70
N TYR A 52 6.76 -15.96 7.28
CA TYR A 52 7.95 -15.85 6.42
C TYR A 52 7.64 -15.43 4.98
N ASN A 53 6.63 -14.58 4.79
CA ASN A 53 6.21 -14.08 3.50
C ASN A 53 6.87 -12.75 3.17
N GLN A 54 6.88 -12.44 1.88
CA GLN A 54 7.42 -11.19 1.40
C GLN A 54 6.49 -10.01 1.76
N VAL A 55 6.99 -9.05 2.53
CA VAL A 55 6.31 -7.76 2.72
C VAL A 55 6.27 -7.01 1.39
N ARG A 56 5.10 -6.53 1.03
CA ARG A 56 4.89 -5.67 -0.13
C ARG A 56 4.79 -4.21 0.25
N ARG A 57 3.96 -3.92 1.27
CA ARG A 57 3.73 -2.56 1.77
C ARG A 57 3.39 -2.58 3.25
N ILE A 58 3.76 -1.48 3.90
CA ILE A 58 3.35 -1.18 5.27
C ILE A 58 2.68 0.18 5.25
N ALA A 59 1.52 0.31 5.88
CA ALA A 59 0.83 1.58 6.06
C ALA A 59 0.56 1.80 7.55
N LYS A 60 0.94 2.96 8.06
CA LYS A 60 0.64 3.38 9.42
C LYS A 60 -0.78 3.94 9.46
N GLY A 61 -1.66 3.26 10.17
CA GLY A 61 -3.01 3.71 10.46
C GLY A 61 -3.08 4.57 11.73
N THR A 62 -4.29 4.74 12.25
CA THR A 62 -4.54 5.38 13.55
C THR A 62 -4.04 4.49 14.70
N ASP A 63 -3.90 5.08 15.90
CA ASP A 63 -3.64 4.37 17.16
C ASP A 63 -2.38 3.48 17.14
N ASN A 64 -1.32 3.90 16.43
CA ASN A 64 -0.08 3.14 16.25
C ASN A 64 -0.30 1.71 15.72
N ILE A 65 -1.34 1.52 14.91
CA ILE A 65 -1.63 0.27 14.23
C ILE A 65 -0.99 0.31 12.83
N TYR A 66 -0.22 -0.72 12.51
CA TYR A 66 0.41 -0.89 11.19
C TYR A 66 -0.30 -1.99 10.40
N TRP A 67 -0.66 -1.64 9.18
CA TRP A 67 -1.27 -2.56 8.23
C TRP A 67 -0.20 -3.04 7.27
N ILE A 68 -0.07 -4.36 7.13
CA ILE A 68 1.02 -4.98 6.40
C ILE A 68 0.44 -5.86 5.30
N ALA A 69 0.65 -5.46 4.05
CA ALA A 69 0.35 -6.29 2.89
C ALA A 69 1.52 -7.22 2.60
N LEU A 70 1.23 -8.49 2.44
CA LEU A 70 2.18 -9.53 2.10
C LEU A 70 2.14 -9.86 0.60
N GLY A 71 2.90 -10.86 0.18
CA GLY A 71 2.90 -11.37 -1.19
C GLY A 71 1.56 -11.95 -1.62
N VAL A 72 1.57 -12.58 -2.80
CA VAL A 72 0.37 -13.17 -3.43
C VAL A 72 -0.30 -14.18 -2.48
N ASP A 73 -1.64 -14.20 -2.50
CA ASP A 73 -2.48 -15.14 -1.74
C ASP A 73 -2.24 -15.11 -0.21
N SER A 74 -1.85 -13.96 0.29
CA SER A 74 -1.56 -13.78 1.71
C SER A 74 -2.54 -12.79 2.34
N PRO A 75 -2.86 -12.96 3.64
CA PRO A 75 -3.70 -12.03 4.36
C PRO A 75 -3.01 -10.68 4.51
N ILE A 76 -3.80 -9.63 4.74
CA ILE A 76 -3.31 -8.39 5.30
C ILE A 76 -3.22 -8.55 6.80
N LEU A 77 -2.06 -8.23 7.35
CA LEU A 77 -1.81 -8.29 8.78
C LEU A 77 -2.03 -6.93 9.42
N ARG A 78 -2.41 -6.96 10.67
CA ARG A 78 -2.53 -5.79 11.53
C ARG A 78 -1.58 -5.96 12.72
N TYR A 79 -0.66 -5.03 12.86
CA TYR A 79 0.31 -5.03 13.94
C TYR A 79 0.09 -3.85 14.87
N HIS A 80 -0.10 -4.14 16.14
CA HIS A 80 -0.28 -3.17 17.21
C HIS A 80 1.07 -2.89 17.88
N MET A 81 1.60 -1.69 17.65
CA MET A 81 2.93 -1.30 18.15
C MET A 81 3.01 -1.29 19.69
N GLU A 82 1.91 -0.95 20.37
CA GLU A 82 1.90 -0.77 21.83
C GLU A 82 1.99 -2.08 22.60
N ASN A 83 1.20 -3.07 22.19
CA ASN A 83 1.12 -4.37 22.88
C ASN A 83 1.91 -5.48 22.19
N ASN A 84 2.58 -5.14 21.07
CA ASN A 84 3.38 -6.07 20.29
C ASN A 84 2.60 -7.28 19.76
N GLN A 85 1.33 -7.07 19.37
CA GLN A 85 0.47 -8.12 18.83
C GLN A 85 0.35 -8.03 17.31
N LEU A 86 0.48 -9.18 16.65
CA LEU A 86 0.25 -9.38 15.23
C LEU A 86 -0.99 -10.22 15.04
N GLU A 87 -1.89 -9.80 14.15
CA GLU A 87 -3.12 -10.53 13.85
C GLU A 87 -3.45 -10.46 12.34
N GLU A 88 -4.16 -11.46 11.85
CA GLU A 88 -4.72 -11.42 10.51
C GLU A 88 -5.96 -10.52 10.48
N SER A 89 -5.97 -9.53 9.59
CA SER A 89 -7.09 -8.60 9.45
C SER A 89 -7.98 -8.93 8.26
N PHE A 90 -7.38 -9.44 7.18
CA PHE A 90 -8.10 -9.79 5.96
C PHE A 90 -7.63 -11.14 5.40
N PRO A 91 -8.56 -11.93 4.86
CA PRO A 91 -10.00 -11.73 4.80
C PRO A 91 -10.63 -11.78 6.19
N VAL A 92 -11.67 -10.98 6.43
CA VAL A 92 -12.44 -11.04 7.68
C VAL A 92 -13.08 -12.43 7.78
N LYS A 93 -12.82 -13.16 8.86
CA LYS A 93 -13.42 -14.49 9.09
C LYS A 93 -14.94 -14.42 8.89
N GLY A 94 -15.46 -15.19 7.92
CA GLY A 94 -16.89 -15.26 7.61
C GLY A 94 -17.38 -14.46 6.40
N ARG A 95 -16.51 -13.65 5.74
CA ARG A 95 -16.78 -12.99 4.45
C ARG A 95 -15.76 -13.41 3.37
N ALA A 96 -15.31 -14.63 3.43
CA ALA A 96 -14.08 -15.15 2.83
C ALA A 96 -14.09 -15.34 1.29
N THR A 97 -15.15 -14.99 0.56
CA THR A 97 -15.28 -15.46 -0.83
C THR A 97 -14.68 -14.54 -1.90
N GLU A 98 -14.45 -13.27 -1.62
CA GLU A 98 -13.97 -12.33 -2.67
C GLU A 98 -12.57 -11.75 -2.40
N LEU A 99 -12.13 -11.72 -1.15
CA LEU A 99 -10.87 -11.06 -0.75
C LEU A 99 -9.69 -12.01 -0.51
N SER A 100 -9.89 -13.32 -0.54
CA SER A 100 -8.85 -14.30 -0.25
C SER A 100 -7.77 -14.43 -1.34
N ILE A 101 -7.96 -13.78 -2.50
CA ILE A 101 -7.06 -13.88 -3.67
C ILE A 101 -6.58 -12.49 -4.11
N ILE A 102 -6.65 -11.48 -3.24
CA ILE A 102 -6.26 -10.12 -3.62
C ILE A 102 -4.74 -9.99 -3.58
N ASN A 103 -4.15 -9.85 -4.76
CA ASN A 103 -2.74 -9.49 -4.89
C ASN A 103 -2.59 -7.98 -4.67
N VAL A 104 -2.42 -7.57 -3.40
CA VAL A 104 -2.22 -6.16 -3.05
C VAL A 104 -0.87 -5.69 -3.58
N GLN A 105 -0.89 -4.65 -4.40
CA GLN A 105 0.31 -4.00 -4.97
C GLN A 105 0.74 -2.82 -4.12
N ASP A 106 -0.23 -2.05 -3.63
CA ASP A 106 0.04 -0.90 -2.78
C ASP A 106 -1.02 -0.72 -1.70
N LEU A 107 -0.65 -0.10 -0.59
CA LEU A 107 -1.45 0.06 0.61
C LEU A 107 -1.26 1.47 1.18
N LYS A 108 -2.36 2.16 1.50
CA LYS A 108 -2.34 3.46 2.16
C LYS A 108 -3.38 3.52 3.28
N ALA A 109 -3.01 4.16 4.37
CA ALA A 109 -3.94 4.51 5.44
C ALA A 109 -4.23 6.02 5.39
N ILE A 110 -5.49 6.40 5.34
CA ILE A 110 -5.95 7.80 5.30
C ILE A 110 -7.14 7.92 6.26
N GLY A 111 -6.94 8.61 7.37
CA GLY A 111 -7.94 8.67 8.44
C GLY A 111 -8.37 7.27 8.89
N PRO A 112 -9.69 6.98 8.97
CA PRO A 112 -10.18 5.66 9.37
C PRO A 112 -10.16 4.62 8.23
N TYR A 113 -9.64 4.96 7.06
CA TYR A 113 -9.68 4.09 5.89
C TYR A 113 -8.34 3.47 5.55
N ILE A 114 -8.39 2.20 5.19
CA ILE A 114 -7.28 1.49 4.55
C ILE A 114 -7.62 1.29 3.07
N TRP A 115 -6.80 1.86 2.22
CA TRP A 115 -6.91 1.75 0.77
C TRP A 115 -5.96 0.68 0.25
N MET A 116 -6.46 -0.21 -0.57
CA MET A 116 -5.75 -1.39 -1.08
C MET A 116 -5.83 -1.40 -2.60
N GLY A 117 -4.73 -1.07 -3.25
CA GLY A 117 -4.59 -1.20 -4.69
C GLY A 117 -4.18 -2.62 -5.06
N THR A 118 -4.86 -3.25 -6.01
CA THR A 118 -4.63 -4.65 -6.38
C THR A 118 -4.16 -4.80 -7.83
N ARG A 119 -3.58 -5.95 -8.15
CA ARG A 119 -3.09 -6.22 -9.50
C ARG A 119 -4.21 -6.47 -10.53
N ALA A 120 -5.35 -7.01 -10.12
CA ALA A 120 -6.37 -7.45 -11.05
C ALA A 120 -7.81 -7.23 -10.57
N ALA A 121 -7.99 -6.79 -9.33
CA ALA A 121 -9.31 -6.63 -8.72
C ALA A 121 -9.62 -5.18 -8.34
N GLY A 122 -8.96 -4.19 -8.97
CA GLY A 122 -9.23 -2.79 -8.74
C GLY A 122 -8.72 -2.27 -7.39
N LEU A 123 -9.46 -1.34 -6.83
CA LEU A 123 -9.15 -0.63 -5.60
C LEU A 123 -10.22 -0.96 -4.54
N TYR A 124 -9.79 -1.22 -3.33
CA TYR A 124 -10.66 -1.41 -2.18
C TYR A 124 -10.42 -0.34 -1.12
N ARG A 125 -11.49 0.08 -0.47
CA ARG A 125 -11.47 0.96 0.71
C ARG A 125 -12.13 0.24 1.88
N TYR A 126 -11.38 0.03 2.94
CA TYR A 126 -11.87 -0.58 4.18
C TYR A 126 -11.95 0.44 5.30
N HIS A 127 -13.07 0.51 5.98
CA HIS A 127 -13.25 1.34 7.16
C HIS A 127 -12.90 0.55 8.42
N THR A 128 -11.89 0.99 9.17
CA THR A 128 -11.29 0.24 10.29
C THR A 128 -12.23 0.02 11.48
N GLN A 129 -13.22 0.90 11.67
CA GLN A 129 -14.17 0.84 12.78
C GLN A 129 -15.49 0.15 12.42
N THR A 130 -16.08 0.50 11.26
CA THR A 130 -17.36 -0.06 10.82
C THR A 130 -17.23 -1.39 10.10
N HIS A 131 -16.00 -1.74 9.70
CA HIS A 131 -15.68 -2.92 8.88
C HIS A 131 -16.37 -2.93 7.51
N GLU A 132 -16.79 -1.76 7.04
CA GLU A 132 -17.34 -1.60 5.70
C GLU A 132 -16.21 -1.72 4.67
N LEU A 133 -16.47 -2.50 3.64
CA LEU A 133 -15.59 -2.66 2.49
C LEU A 133 -16.29 -2.12 1.25
N LYS A 134 -15.66 -1.14 0.58
CA LYS A 134 -16.11 -0.59 -0.70
C LYS A 134 -15.13 -0.96 -1.80
N HIS A 135 -15.66 -1.35 -2.96
CA HIS A 135 -14.89 -1.72 -4.14
C HIS A 135 -15.04 -0.66 -5.24
N PHE A 136 -13.95 -0.44 -5.98
CA PHE A 136 -13.87 0.43 -7.15
C PHE A 136 -13.14 -0.32 -8.26
N GLY A 137 -13.72 -0.37 -9.45
CA GLY A 137 -13.17 -1.16 -10.55
C GLY A 137 -13.69 -0.76 -11.92
N SER A 138 -13.12 -1.34 -12.96
CA SER A 138 -13.48 -1.03 -14.35
C SER A 138 -14.83 -1.63 -14.79
N GLU A 139 -15.38 -2.55 -14.02
CA GLU A 139 -16.67 -3.20 -14.27
C GLU A 139 -17.82 -2.56 -13.48
N GLU A 140 -17.51 -1.61 -12.61
CA GLU A 140 -18.51 -0.92 -11.82
C GLU A 140 -19.38 -0.04 -12.71
N LYS A 141 -20.70 -0.17 -12.54
CA LYS A 141 -21.69 0.58 -13.34
C LYS A 141 -21.94 1.98 -12.79
N SER A 142 -21.65 2.18 -11.52
CA SER A 142 -21.76 3.48 -10.85
C SER A 142 -20.57 4.34 -11.24
N PRO A 143 -20.78 5.53 -11.82
CA PRO A 143 -19.69 6.46 -12.15
C PRO A 143 -18.78 6.79 -10.95
N GLU A 144 -19.33 6.77 -9.75
CA GLU A 144 -18.61 7.05 -8.51
C GLU A 144 -17.65 5.94 -8.15
N GLN A 145 -17.92 4.70 -8.57
CA GLN A 145 -17.08 3.53 -8.27
C GLN A 145 -16.23 3.11 -9.48
N PHE A 146 -16.41 3.77 -10.62
CA PHE A 146 -15.67 3.44 -11.83
C PHE A 146 -14.20 3.85 -11.73
N LEU A 147 -13.31 2.88 -11.93
CA LEU A 147 -11.88 3.08 -12.11
C LEU A 147 -11.47 2.49 -13.46
N PRO A 148 -10.75 3.22 -14.32
CA PRO A 148 -10.55 2.82 -15.73
C PRO A 148 -9.68 1.57 -15.93
N SER A 149 -9.11 1.02 -14.86
CA SER A 149 -8.36 -0.25 -14.90
C SER A 149 -8.38 -0.93 -13.54
N ASN A 150 -8.54 -2.25 -13.54
CA ASN A 150 -8.45 -3.09 -12.33
C ASN A 150 -7.01 -3.37 -11.88
N HIS A 151 -6.01 -2.97 -12.67
CA HIS A 151 -4.62 -3.08 -12.27
C HIS A 151 -4.16 -1.77 -11.64
N VAL A 152 -4.26 -1.67 -10.33
CA VAL A 152 -3.70 -0.55 -9.55
C VAL A 152 -2.22 -0.84 -9.27
N SER A 153 -1.33 0.00 -9.78
CA SER A 153 0.12 -0.16 -9.66
C SER A 153 0.69 0.56 -8.44
N THR A 154 0.12 1.72 -8.08
CA THR A 154 0.62 2.55 -6.98
C THR A 154 -0.47 3.45 -6.41
N LEU A 155 -0.36 3.74 -5.13
CA LEU A 155 -1.17 4.70 -4.39
C LEU A 155 -0.25 5.78 -3.81
N TYR A 156 -0.65 7.03 -3.96
CA TYR A 156 0.08 8.15 -3.40
C TYR A 156 -0.88 9.09 -2.67
N THR A 157 -0.49 9.59 -1.50
CA THR A 157 -1.23 10.60 -0.75
C THR A 157 -0.42 11.88 -0.74
N ASP A 158 -0.99 12.96 -1.25
CA ASP A 158 -0.34 14.27 -1.25
C ASP A 158 -0.44 14.97 0.12
N ALA A 159 0.18 16.15 0.23
CA ALA A 159 0.20 16.93 1.48
C ALA A 159 -1.20 17.43 1.91
N SER A 160 -2.17 17.42 1.01
CA SER A 160 -3.58 17.78 1.27
C SER A 160 -4.45 16.55 1.53
N GLU A 161 -3.83 15.38 1.74
CA GLU A 161 -4.47 14.07 1.95
C GLU A 161 -5.33 13.60 0.76
N ASN A 162 -5.13 14.14 -0.44
CA ASN A 162 -5.77 13.60 -1.63
C ASN A 162 -5.13 12.27 -2.02
N LEU A 163 -5.96 11.29 -2.36
CA LEU A 163 -5.50 9.99 -2.83
C LEU A 163 -5.38 9.98 -4.35
N TRP A 164 -4.17 9.73 -4.82
CA TRP A 164 -3.82 9.52 -6.22
C TRP A 164 -3.60 8.04 -6.48
N ILE A 165 -4.24 7.53 -7.53
CA ILE A 165 -4.27 6.11 -7.88
C ILE A 165 -3.63 5.95 -9.26
N GLY A 166 -2.42 5.39 -9.30
CA GLY A 166 -1.80 4.99 -10.56
C GLY A 166 -2.31 3.63 -11.00
N THR A 167 -2.72 3.53 -12.28
CA THR A 167 -3.20 2.27 -12.86
C THR A 167 -2.34 1.85 -14.04
N TYR A 168 -2.31 0.55 -14.33
CA TYR A 168 -1.66 0.02 -15.52
C TYR A 168 -2.67 -0.06 -16.67
N GLY A 169 -2.67 0.97 -17.53
CA GLY A 169 -3.53 1.07 -18.70
C GLY A 169 -4.70 2.06 -18.61
N GLY A 170 -5.05 2.56 -17.43
CA GLY A 170 -6.14 3.51 -17.23
C GLY A 170 -5.70 4.94 -16.88
N GLY A 171 -4.38 5.18 -16.77
CA GLY A 171 -3.86 6.48 -16.34
C GLY A 171 -3.90 6.64 -14.82
N ILE A 172 -4.14 7.87 -14.37
CA ILE A 172 -4.19 8.27 -12.95
C ILE A 172 -5.59 8.67 -12.57
N GLY A 173 -6.07 8.16 -11.43
CA GLY A 173 -7.27 8.64 -10.77
C GLY A 173 -6.93 9.53 -9.58
N LEU A 174 -7.56 10.69 -9.46
CA LEU A 174 -7.60 11.50 -8.24
C LEU A 174 -8.94 11.27 -7.56
N TYR A 175 -8.94 10.72 -6.37
CA TYR A 175 -10.15 10.46 -5.61
C TYR A 175 -10.66 11.71 -4.91
N ASN A 176 -11.92 12.05 -5.17
CA ASN A 176 -12.64 13.11 -4.48
C ASN A 176 -13.46 12.51 -3.33
N ASN A 177 -13.05 12.79 -2.10
CA ASN A 177 -13.67 12.22 -0.90
C ASN A 177 -15.11 12.73 -0.65
N ILE A 178 -15.45 13.94 -1.14
CA ILE A 178 -16.79 14.53 -0.95
C ILE A 178 -17.79 13.91 -1.94
N LYS A 179 -17.39 13.77 -3.19
CA LYS A 179 -18.22 13.20 -4.27
C LYS A 179 -18.12 11.69 -4.37
N GLU A 180 -17.18 11.09 -3.64
CA GLU A 180 -16.81 9.67 -3.72
C GLU A 180 -16.54 9.18 -5.16
N SER A 181 -15.92 10.04 -5.98
CA SER A 181 -15.68 9.79 -7.40
C SER A 181 -14.24 10.08 -7.80
N PHE A 182 -13.85 9.66 -9.00
CA PHE A 182 -12.52 9.88 -9.52
C PHE A 182 -12.51 10.95 -10.63
N THR A 183 -11.48 11.80 -10.61
CA THR A 183 -11.05 12.56 -11.79
C THR A 183 -9.92 11.79 -12.44
N ILE A 184 -10.07 11.46 -13.74
CA ILE A 184 -9.11 10.62 -14.45
C ILE A 184 -8.23 11.48 -15.37
N TYR A 185 -6.91 11.25 -15.28
CA TYR A 185 -5.90 11.82 -16.19
C TYR A 185 -5.27 10.67 -16.99
N ASN A 186 -5.24 10.83 -18.32
CA ASN A 186 -4.77 9.80 -19.26
C ASN A 186 -4.02 10.42 -20.45
N GLU A 187 -3.70 9.63 -21.48
CA GLU A 187 -3.02 10.12 -22.68
C GLU A 187 -3.81 11.22 -23.42
N GLU A 188 -5.14 11.20 -23.37
CA GLU A 188 -6.01 12.20 -24.03
C GLU A 188 -5.86 13.58 -23.39
N ASN A 189 -5.47 13.66 -22.12
CA ASN A 189 -5.29 14.90 -21.38
C ASN A 189 -3.84 15.13 -20.87
N GLY A 190 -2.85 14.52 -21.54
CA GLY A 190 -1.47 14.94 -21.46
C GLY A 190 -0.49 13.99 -20.78
N LEU A 191 -0.92 12.79 -20.36
CA LEU A 191 0.05 11.79 -19.91
C LEU A 191 0.82 11.19 -21.09
N PRO A 192 2.12 10.89 -20.95
CA PRO A 192 2.91 10.22 -21.98
C PRO A 192 2.43 8.79 -22.26
N ASN A 193 1.85 8.13 -21.28
CA ASN A 193 1.28 6.79 -21.38
C ASN A 193 0.34 6.48 -20.20
N ASN A 194 -0.70 5.65 -20.45
CA ASN A 194 -1.68 5.25 -19.45
C ASN A 194 -1.20 4.18 -18.47
N ALA A 195 -0.03 3.59 -18.70
CA ALA A 195 0.56 2.62 -17.78
C ALA A 195 1.46 3.32 -16.75
N ILE A 196 0.93 3.52 -15.57
CA ILE A 196 1.61 4.22 -14.47
C ILE A 196 2.46 3.23 -13.67
N ASN A 197 3.74 3.56 -13.47
CA ASN A 197 4.65 2.77 -12.65
C ASN A 197 4.74 3.29 -11.21
N SER A 198 4.86 4.62 -11.04
CA SER A 198 5.06 5.23 -9.73
C SER A 198 4.61 6.69 -9.71
N ILE A 199 4.20 7.17 -8.55
CA ILE A 199 3.88 8.56 -8.24
C ILE A 199 4.71 8.97 -7.03
N VAL A 200 5.42 10.09 -7.11
CA VAL A 200 6.20 10.67 -6.02
C VAL A 200 6.04 12.19 -6.02
N ALA A 201 6.13 12.84 -4.87
CA ALA A 201 6.23 14.31 -4.81
C ALA A 201 7.68 14.76 -4.66
N ASP A 202 7.99 15.92 -5.20
CA ASP A 202 9.23 16.64 -4.89
C ASP A 202 9.04 17.55 -3.67
N ASN A 203 10.13 18.21 -3.26
CA ASN A 203 10.11 19.09 -2.10
C ASN A 203 9.27 20.37 -2.29
N ASN A 204 8.81 20.65 -3.50
CA ASN A 204 7.93 21.78 -3.83
C ASN A 204 6.46 21.36 -3.91
N GLY A 205 6.16 20.09 -3.64
CA GLY A 205 4.81 19.53 -3.71
C GLY A 205 4.35 19.11 -5.11
N ARG A 206 5.20 19.23 -6.14
CA ARG A 206 4.86 18.77 -7.48
C ARG A 206 4.89 17.26 -7.56
N LEU A 207 3.89 16.68 -8.23
CA LEU A 207 3.80 15.24 -8.41
C LEU A 207 4.52 14.81 -9.69
N TRP A 208 5.50 13.95 -9.53
CA TRP A 208 6.20 13.29 -10.62
C TRP A 208 5.63 11.90 -10.83
N VAL A 209 5.18 11.66 -12.04
CA VAL A 209 4.52 10.43 -12.46
C VAL A 209 5.35 9.74 -13.52
N SER A 210 5.83 8.54 -13.22
CA SER A 210 6.53 7.72 -14.20
C SER A 210 5.57 6.77 -14.90
N THR A 211 5.70 6.71 -16.24
CA THR A 211 4.93 5.84 -17.11
C THR A 211 5.86 4.94 -17.93
N LEU A 212 5.29 4.01 -18.72
CA LEU A 212 6.11 3.20 -19.63
C LEU A 212 6.80 4.01 -20.76
N LYS A 213 6.30 5.23 -21.08
CA LYS A 213 6.82 6.03 -22.19
C LYS A 213 7.40 7.38 -21.78
N GLY A 214 7.62 7.60 -20.49
CA GLY A 214 8.20 8.85 -20.00
C GLY A 214 7.66 9.28 -18.67
N MET A 215 7.87 10.55 -18.33
CA MET A 215 7.46 11.15 -17.06
C MET A 215 6.61 12.38 -17.30
N SER A 216 5.64 12.61 -16.43
CA SER A 216 4.87 13.86 -16.31
C SER A 216 5.09 14.48 -14.95
N CYS A 217 4.99 15.81 -14.93
CA CYS A 217 4.95 16.58 -13.69
C CYS A 217 3.61 17.31 -13.61
N PHE A 218 2.94 17.19 -12.48
CA PHE A 218 1.72 17.91 -12.13
C PHE A 218 2.06 18.95 -11.07
N ASP A 219 1.64 20.19 -11.29
CA ASP A 219 1.75 21.30 -10.33
C ASP A 219 0.47 21.45 -9.52
#